data_1e93ee203762d62f5730d9e0db4a4f1b
#
_entry.id   1e93ee203762d62f5730d9e0db4a4f1b
#
_cell.length_a   1.000
_cell.length_b   1.000
_cell.length_c   1.000
_cell.angle_alpha   90.00
_cell.angle_beta   90.00
_cell.angle_gamma   90.00
#
_symmetry.space_group_name_H-M   'P 1'
#
loop_
_entity.id
_entity.type
_entity.pdbx_description
1 polymer ?
#
loop_
_entity_poly.entity_id
_entity_poly.type
_entity_poly.pdbx_seq_one_letter_code
_entity_poly.pdbx_strand_id
1 'polypeptide(L)'
;MKNDTMSFLLNLAVVLLLMFGFGYVPPFPGLNEMSMRVIGVFAGVIYGWVMIDIGWPSILGLVALCLTNYMPTGNLLAMAFGSQTIVMILALLFLAAFVQQAELTEVIVDFLLSRKATVGKPFLILFNFLLAGFLAAVLSQCLAVLVIFLEIFKEIVRKTGLKPYSAAIPTFMVGMAFAIVIGDISLPFKGCAILGIGAYEAITGQAMNLAAFTVFMFPLCLATIAFYVLACKYIFRVDLSPLRNYRHEPSKGAVVTPFKKISLIAVIISLALLLLPGIIPKEWAISAFFKQLGLGGLSMAILAVLMIIRVNGQALLDMTKVANFFPWKVFFVLVVLLPVAGALSSDAVGLKVLLSDFATSMLSGLPPLFVIFAVVLLPAVLTQFANNMVVTSVFVTIICFMGNALPFDPAVLSCLVIMAANFSMFFPAANPMNAIIFAQKDLVTFRQEAGFGFVACMLLCIFLVIAGYGWGCLVF
;
A
#
# COMPACT_ATOMS: atom_id res chain seq x y z
N MET A 1 -2.57 -7.25 31.64
CA MET A 1 -1.29 -8.01 31.61
C MET A 1 -1.46 -9.54 31.55
N LYS A 2 -2.15 -10.23 32.52
CA LYS A 2 -2.32 -11.71 32.44
C LYS A 2 -3.13 -12.16 31.21
N ASN A 3 -4.21 -11.47 30.84
CA ASN A 3 -5.04 -11.80 29.69
C ASN A 3 -4.30 -11.58 28.36
N ASP A 4 -3.45 -10.56 28.25
CA ASP A 4 -2.70 -10.26 27.01
C ASP A 4 -1.64 -11.33 26.76
N THR A 5 -0.96 -11.81 27.81
CA THR A 5 0.04 -12.88 27.70
C THR A 5 -0.61 -14.21 27.30
N MET A 6 -1.78 -14.53 27.86
CA MET A 6 -2.51 -15.76 27.50
C MET A 6 -3.00 -15.72 26.05
N SER A 7 -3.54 -14.59 25.59
CA SER A 7 -3.95 -14.39 24.20
C SER A 7 -2.76 -14.52 23.25
N PHE A 8 -1.60 -13.94 23.60
CA PHE A 8 -0.38 -14.08 22.80
C PHE A 8 0.06 -15.54 22.69
N LEU A 9 0.10 -16.28 23.82
CA LEU A 9 0.51 -17.68 23.82
C LEU A 9 -0.43 -18.59 23.02
N LEU A 10 -1.74 -18.33 23.07
CA LEU A 10 -2.74 -19.04 22.27
C LEU A 10 -2.51 -18.79 20.78
N ASN A 11 -2.37 -17.53 20.38
CA ASN A 11 -2.12 -17.18 18.98
C ASN A 11 -0.77 -17.74 18.50
N LEU A 12 0.27 -17.70 19.32
CA LEU A 12 1.56 -18.34 19.03
C LEU A 12 1.41 -19.85 18.81
N ALA A 13 0.66 -20.53 19.67
CA ALA A 13 0.40 -21.97 19.50
C ALA A 13 -0.31 -22.26 18.17
N VAL A 14 -1.30 -21.45 17.76
CA VAL A 14 -1.98 -21.60 16.47
C VAL A 14 -1.01 -21.37 15.31
N VAL A 15 -0.14 -20.33 15.36
CA VAL A 15 0.89 -20.08 14.35
C VAL A 15 1.80 -21.30 14.19
N LEU A 16 2.31 -21.84 15.32
CA LEU A 16 3.20 -23.00 15.28
C LEU A 16 2.48 -24.27 14.75
N LEU A 17 1.23 -24.46 15.14
CA LEU A 17 0.42 -25.58 14.69
C LEU A 17 0.16 -25.51 13.18
N LEU A 18 -0.14 -24.33 12.66
CA LEU A 18 -0.31 -24.11 11.23
C LEU A 18 1.00 -24.31 10.47
N MET A 19 2.08 -23.66 10.89
CA MET A 19 3.36 -23.69 10.16
C MET A 19 4.04 -25.07 10.17
N PHE A 20 3.95 -25.80 11.28
CA PHE A 20 4.69 -27.06 11.47
C PHE A 20 3.81 -28.30 11.62
N GLY A 21 2.54 -28.13 12.04
CA GLY A 21 1.59 -29.22 12.28
C GLY A 21 0.69 -29.53 11.08
N PHE A 22 0.35 -28.55 10.26
CA PHE A 22 -0.62 -28.71 9.17
C PHE A 22 -0.17 -29.73 8.11
N GLY A 23 1.13 -29.89 7.90
CA GLY A 23 1.69 -30.88 6.99
C GLY A 23 1.45 -32.34 7.37
N TYR A 24 0.96 -32.63 8.59
CA TYR A 24 0.57 -33.99 9.05
C TYR A 24 -0.92 -34.28 8.80
N VAL A 25 -1.70 -33.28 8.37
CA VAL A 25 -3.09 -33.50 7.96
C VAL A 25 -3.11 -34.22 6.62
N PRO A 26 -3.97 -35.26 6.45
CA PRO A 26 -4.10 -35.98 5.17
C PRO A 26 -4.36 -34.99 4.03
N PRO A 27 -3.72 -35.14 2.86
CA PRO A 27 -3.92 -34.27 1.73
C PRO A 27 -5.38 -34.21 1.28
N PHE A 28 -5.86 -32.99 0.98
CA PHE A 28 -7.17 -32.84 0.35
C PHE A 28 -7.18 -33.37 -1.09
N PRO A 29 -8.36 -33.74 -1.65
CA PRO A 29 -8.46 -34.18 -3.03
C PRO A 29 -7.77 -33.21 -4.00
N GLY A 30 -6.85 -33.75 -4.83
CA GLY A 30 -6.07 -32.93 -5.78
C GLY A 30 -4.78 -32.31 -5.22
N LEU A 31 -4.48 -32.50 -3.94
CA LEU A 31 -3.26 -32.03 -3.29
C LEU A 31 -2.38 -33.18 -2.83
N ASN A 32 -1.10 -32.90 -2.53
CA ASN A 32 -0.14 -33.87 -1.99
C ASN A 32 0.40 -33.40 -0.62
N GLU A 33 1.26 -34.18 0.03
CA GLU A 33 1.84 -33.84 1.34
C GLU A 33 2.64 -32.55 1.30
N MET A 34 3.37 -32.30 0.20
CA MET A 34 4.11 -31.04 0.00
C MET A 34 3.16 -29.83 -0.04
N SER A 35 2.03 -29.97 -0.73
CA SER A 35 0.97 -28.97 -0.77
C SER A 35 0.50 -28.59 0.64
N MET A 36 0.23 -29.61 1.49
CA MET A 36 -0.26 -29.40 2.86
C MET A 36 0.78 -28.66 3.71
N ARG A 37 2.06 -29.00 3.59
CA ARG A 37 3.15 -28.31 4.30
C ARG A 37 3.25 -26.85 3.89
N VAL A 38 3.28 -26.57 2.59
CA VAL A 38 3.40 -25.18 2.07
C VAL A 38 2.16 -24.34 2.39
N ILE A 39 0.95 -24.92 2.25
CA ILE A 39 -0.31 -24.25 2.65
C ILE A 39 -0.31 -23.95 4.15
N GLY A 40 0.18 -24.88 4.97
CA GLY A 40 0.29 -24.68 6.42
C GLY A 40 1.22 -23.52 6.77
N VAL A 41 2.38 -23.42 6.11
CA VAL A 41 3.29 -22.27 6.27
C VAL A 41 2.60 -20.97 5.86
N PHE A 42 1.95 -20.94 4.70
CA PHE A 42 1.23 -19.76 4.22
C PHE A 42 0.12 -19.30 5.18
N ALA A 43 -0.73 -20.26 5.60
CA ALA A 43 -1.80 -19.98 6.56
C ALA A 43 -1.28 -19.49 7.91
N GLY A 44 -0.18 -20.10 8.40
CA GLY A 44 0.46 -19.70 9.65
C GLY A 44 1.10 -18.30 9.58
N VAL A 45 1.72 -17.96 8.45
CA VAL A 45 2.26 -16.60 8.21
C VAL A 45 1.12 -15.58 8.22
N ILE A 46 0.05 -15.81 7.46
CA ILE A 46 -1.10 -14.90 7.40
C ILE A 46 -1.77 -14.77 8.76
N TYR A 47 -2.02 -15.88 9.46
CA TYR A 47 -2.62 -15.84 10.79
C TYR A 47 -1.75 -15.04 11.77
N GLY A 48 -0.43 -15.24 11.73
CA GLY A 48 0.52 -14.48 12.54
C GLY A 48 0.49 -12.99 12.23
N TRP A 49 0.40 -12.60 10.97
CA TRP A 49 0.29 -11.20 10.56
C TRP A 49 -1.01 -10.52 11.01
N VAL A 50 -2.11 -11.26 11.00
CA VAL A 50 -3.43 -10.72 11.41
C VAL A 50 -3.54 -10.64 12.92
N MET A 51 -3.11 -11.67 13.63
CA MET A 51 -3.44 -11.84 15.06
C MET A 51 -2.33 -11.36 16.01
N ILE A 52 -1.09 -11.22 15.53
CA ILE A 52 0.05 -10.92 16.42
C ILE A 52 0.89 -9.74 15.92
N ASP A 53 1.69 -9.95 14.87
CA ASP A 53 2.61 -8.95 14.28
C ASP A 53 3.07 -9.42 12.90
N ILE A 54 3.52 -8.48 12.05
CA ILE A 54 4.02 -8.80 10.71
C ILE A 54 5.53 -9.12 10.68
N GLY A 55 6.28 -8.85 11.75
CA GLY A 55 7.75 -9.01 11.77
C GLY A 55 8.19 -10.45 12.00
N TRP A 56 8.12 -10.93 13.24
CA TRP A 56 8.65 -12.25 13.58
C TRP A 56 7.92 -13.43 12.91
N PRO A 57 6.59 -13.40 12.62
CA PRO A 57 5.96 -14.49 11.89
C PRO A 57 6.50 -14.61 10.47
N SER A 58 6.95 -13.50 9.85
CA SER A 58 7.63 -13.55 8.55
C SER A 58 8.94 -14.32 8.62
N ILE A 59 9.78 -14.02 9.61
CA ILE A 59 11.06 -14.71 9.79
C ILE A 59 10.83 -16.19 10.09
N LEU A 60 9.89 -16.51 10.98
CA LEU A 60 9.55 -17.90 11.31
C LEU A 60 8.95 -18.64 10.12
N GLY A 61 8.12 -17.98 9.30
CA GLY A 61 7.56 -18.54 8.08
C GLY A 61 8.64 -18.94 7.06
N LEU A 62 9.69 -18.13 6.92
CA LEU A 62 10.83 -18.49 6.08
C LEU A 62 11.55 -19.75 6.60
N VAL A 63 11.76 -19.84 7.92
CA VAL A 63 12.34 -21.05 8.55
C VAL A 63 11.43 -22.26 8.34
N ALA A 64 10.13 -22.10 8.54
CA ALA A 64 9.17 -23.17 8.31
C ALA A 64 9.17 -23.64 6.86
N LEU A 65 9.26 -22.71 5.90
CA LEU A 65 9.36 -23.03 4.48
C LEU A 65 10.64 -23.81 4.13
N CYS A 66 11.78 -23.47 4.76
CA CYS A 66 13.02 -24.25 4.63
C CYS A 66 12.84 -25.72 5.07
N LEU A 67 12.01 -25.96 6.09
CA LEU A 67 11.76 -27.30 6.63
C LEU A 67 10.72 -28.11 5.84
N THR A 68 10.04 -27.51 4.87
CA THR A 68 9.11 -28.27 4.00
C THR A 68 9.80 -29.19 3.03
N ASN A 69 11.10 -29.01 2.78
CA ASN A 69 11.87 -29.69 1.73
C ASN A 69 11.35 -29.37 0.30
N TYR A 70 10.66 -28.26 0.12
CA TYR A 70 10.18 -27.79 -1.18
C TYR A 70 11.35 -27.59 -2.18
N MET A 71 12.44 -27.00 -1.68
CA MET A 71 13.71 -26.87 -2.41
C MET A 71 14.89 -26.85 -1.41
N PRO A 72 16.15 -27.03 -1.87
CA PRO A 72 17.32 -26.89 -1.01
C PRO A 72 17.34 -25.52 -0.31
N THR A 73 17.62 -25.51 0.99
CA THR A 73 17.61 -24.29 1.83
C THR A 73 18.47 -23.16 1.25
N GLY A 74 19.67 -23.48 0.69
CA GLY A 74 20.52 -22.47 0.06
C GLY A 74 19.84 -21.76 -1.12
N ASN A 75 19.13 -22.49 -1.97
CA ASN A 75 18.40 -21.92 -3.11
C ASN A 75 17.20 -21.08 -2.62
N LEU A 76 16.50 -21.55 -1.60
CA LEU A 76 15.38 -20.83 -1.01
C LEU A 76 15.83 -19.50 -0.39
N LEU A 77 16.94 -19.50 0.35
CA LEU A 77 17.50 -18.27 0.90
C LEU A 77 18.05 -17.33 -0.19
N ALA A 78 18.65 -17.87 -1.25
CA ALA A 78 19.05 -17.07 -2.41
C ALA A 78 17.84 -16.43 -3.10
N MET A 79 16.71 -17.13 -3.23
CA MET A 79 15.46 -16.57 -3.73
C MET A 79 14.90 -15.50 -2.80
N ALA A 80 14.93 -15.74 -1.48
CA ALA A 80 14.38 -14.86 -0.46
C ALA A 80 15.13 -13.53 -0.30
N PHE A 81 16.47 -13.55 -0.44
CA PHE A 81 17.31 -12.37 -0.18
C PHE A 81 18.06 -11.88 -1.42
N GLY A 82 18.30 -12.73 -2.41
CA GLY A 82 19.13 -12.42 -3.59
C GLY A 82 18.35 -12.24 -4.88
N SER A 83 17.02 -12.37 -4.90
CA SER A 83 16.24 -12.09 -6.10
C SER A 83 16.33 -10.62 -6.50
N GLN A 84 16.32 -10.34 -7.82
CA GLN A 84 16.37 -8.98 -8.34
C GLN A 84 15.27 -8.08 -7.76
N THR A 85 14.08 -8.63 -7.56
CA THR A 85 12.93 -7.94 -6.94
C THR A 85 13.23 -7.55 -5.49
N ILE A 86 13.79 -8.45 -4.68
CA ILE A 86 14.14 -8.13 -3.28
C ILE A 86 15.24 -7.08 -3.19
N VAL A 87 16.26 -7.16 -4.05
CA VAL A 87 17.33 -6.14 -4.12
C VAL A 87 16.76 -4.78 -4.49
N MET A 88 15.87 -4.72 -5.49
CA MET A 88 15.16 -3.50 -5.85
C MET A 88 14.36 -2.95 -4.66
N ILE A 89 13.56 -3.79 -4.02
CA ILE A 89 12.73 -3.41 -2.88
C ILE A 89 13.56 -2.87 -1.72
N LEU A 90 14.68 -3.53 -1.40
CA LEU A 90 15.62 -3.06 -0.37
C LEU A 90 16.06 -1.62 -0.65
N ALA A 91 16.50 -1.35 -1.88
CA ALA A 91 16.96 -0.02 -2.29
C ALA A 91 15.82 1.02 -2.23
N LEU A 92 14.60 0.65 -2.66
CA LEU A 92 13.45 1.53 -2.64
C LEU A 92 12.97 1.85 -1.22
N LEU A 93 13.03 0.89 -0.30
CA LEU A 93 12.76 1.14 1.12
C LEU A 93 13.79 2.06 1.76
N PHE A 94 15.08 2.00 1.35
CA PHE A 94 16.09 2.98 1.75
C PHE A 94 15.81 4.36 1.17
N LEU A 95 15.35 4.45 -0.07
CA LEU A 95 14.96 5.72 -0.69
C LEU A 95 13.75 6.34 0.07
N ALA A 96 12.75 5.55 0.41
CA ALA A 96 11.60 6.00 1.21
C ALA A 96 12.04 6.48 2.61
N ALA A 97 12.93 5.76 3.26
CA ALA A 97 13.49 6.15 4.55
C ALA A 97 14.34 7.45 4.46
N PHE A 98 15.05 7.65 3.35
CA PHE A 98 15.77 8.91 3.07
C PHE A 98 14.83 10.11 2.95
N VAL A 99 13.71 9.97 2.25
CA VAL A 99 12.69 11.03 2.13
C VAL A 99 12.18 11.46 3.50
N GLN A 100 11.97 10.49 4.40
CA GLN A 100 11.55 10.77 5.77
C GLN A 100 12.64 11.47 6.58
N GLN A 101 13.89 10.99 6.50
CA GLN A 101 15.04 11.62 7.16
C GLN A 101 15.26 13.07 6.70
N ALA A 102 14.97 13.38 5.43
CA ALA A 102 15.15 14.71 4.86
C ALA A 102 13.99 15.69 5.20
N GLU A 103 12.96 15.25 5.93
CA GLU A 103 11.80 16.07 6.40
C GLU A 103 11.12 16.87 5.27
N LEU A 104 10.91 16.22 4.12
CA LEU A 104 10.34 16.89 2.95
C LEU A 104 8.82 17.14 3.07
N THR A 105 8.15 16.48 4.00
CA THR A 105 6.69 16.51 4.17
C THR A 105 6.16 17.90 4.45
N GLU A 106 6.76 18.62 5.40
CA GLU A 106 6.30 19.97 5.83
C GLU A 106 6.35 20.98 4.69
N VAL A 107 7.40 20.91 3.86
CA VAL A 107 7.58 21.81 2.71
C VAL A 107 6.43 21.68 1.72
N ILE A 108 5.98 20.45 1.46
CA ILE A 108 4.89 20.14 0.51
C ILE A 108 3.55 20.62 1.07
N VAL A 109 3.30 20.34 2.35
CA VAL A 109 2.06 20.70 3.04
C VAL A 109 1.86 22.22 3.01
N ASP A 110 2.85 22.99 3.45
CA ASP A 110 2.74 24.44 3.49
C ASP A 110 2.60 25.06 2.09
N PHE A 111 3.31 24.53 1.10
CA PHE A 111 3.20 25.00 -0.29
C PHE A 111 1.78 24.84 -0.84
N LEU A 112 1.11 23.71 -0.57
CA LEU A 112 -0.21 23.43 -1.11
C LEU A 112 -1.33 24.18 -0.36
N LEU A 113 -1.25 24.22 0.98
CA LEU A 113 -2.30 24.82 1.79
C LEU A 113 -2.26 26.35 1.76
N SER A 114 -1.11 26.98 1.50
CA SER A 114 -0.95 28.45 1.45
C SER A 114 -1.48 29.09 0.16
N ARG A 115 -2.10 28.33 -0.76
CA ARG A 115 -2.57 28.85 -2.04
C ARG A 115 -3.74 29.81 -1.89
N LYS A 116 -3.58 31.06 -2.37
CA LYS A 116 -4.63 32.11 -2.35
C LYS A 116 -5.89 31.76 -3.13
N ALA A 117 -5.80 30.84 -4.10
CA ALA A 117 -6.90 30.45 -4.99
C ALA A 117 -8.05 29.71 -4.27
N THR A 118 -7.85 29.25 -3.03
CA THR A 118 -8.83 28.49 -2.25
C THR A 118 -9.80 29.39 -1.47
N VAL A 119 -9.45 30.63 -1.24
CA VAL A 119 -10.26 31.58 -0.44
C VAL A 119 -11.64 31.77 -1.09
N GLY A 120 -12.70 31.63 -0.31
CA GLY A 120 -14.08 31.74 -0.78
C GLY A 120 -14.69 30.47 -1.38
N LYS A 121 -13.90 29.38 -1.53
CA LYS A 121 -14.31 28.13 -2.18
C LYS A 121 -14.15 26.92 -1.24
N PRO A 122 -15.11 26.64 -0.34
CA PRO A 122 -14.98 25.64 0.71
C PRO A 122 -14.60 24.22 0.23
N PHE A 123 -15.20 23.74 -0.87
CA PHE A 123 -14.88 22.44 -1.43
C PHE A 123 -13.50 22.36 -2.09
N LEU A 124 -12.98 23.51 -2.56
CA LEU A 124 -11.60 23.59 -3.06
C LEU A 124 -10.60 23.58 -1.89
N ILE A 125 -10.97 24.11 -0.72
CA ILE A 125 -10.19 23.98 0.52
C ILE A 125 -10.11 22.50 0.92
N LEU A 126 -11.25 21.79 0.95
CA LEU A 126 -11.29 20.36 1.22
C LEU A 126 -10.40 19.59 0.21
N PHE A 127 -10.56 19.86 -1.08
CA PHE A 127 -9.76 19.20 -2.12
C PHE A 127 -8.26 19.43 -1.92
N ASN A 128 -7.84 20.68 -1.71
CA ASN A 128 -6.43 20.99 -1.49
C ASN A 128 -5.88 20.39 -0.19
N PHE A 129 -6.69 20.32 0.86
CA PHE A 129 -6.31 19.67 2.10
C PHE A 129 -6.06 18.15 1.88
N LEU A 130 -6.97 17.48 1.18
CA LEU A 130 -6.81 16.07 0.84
C LEU A 130 -5.65 15.82 -0.13
N LEU A 131 -5.50 16.68 -1.15
CA LEU A 131 -4.39 16.64 -2.10
C LEU A 131 -3.04 16.83 -1.41
N ALA A 132 -2.96 17.75 -0.45
CA ALA A 132 -1.74 17.95 0.33
C ALA A 132 -1.40 16.71 1.19
N GLY A 133 -2.39 16.10 1.83
CA GLY A 133 -2.23 14.83 2.57
C GLY A 133 -1.77 13.69 1.66
N PHE A 134 -2.38 13.57 0.49
CA PHE A 134 -1.99 12.60 -0.54
C PHE A 134 -0.52 12.80 -0.97
N LEU A 135 -0.14 14.00 -1.40
CA LEU A 135 1.22 14.26 -1.88
C LEU A 135 2.28 14.16 -0.76
N ALA A 136 1.93 14.55 0.46
CA ALA A 136 2.77 14.32 1.62
C ALA A 136 3.00 12.82 1.88
N ALA A 137 1.95 12.01 1.75
CA ALA A 137 2.03 10.56 1.94
C ALA A 137 2.76 9.84 0.79
N VAL A 138 2.74 10.37 -0.44
CA VAL A 138 3.60 9.89 -1.54
C VAL A 138 5.07 9.88 -1.13
N LEU A 139 5.51 10.88 -0.37
CA LEU A 139 6.90 11.07 -0.01
C LEU A 139 7.24 10.67 1.43
N SER A 140 6.25 10.51 2.33
CA SER A 140 6.49 10.26 3.76
C SER A 140 5.65 9.11 4.30
N GLN A 141 5.83 8.76 5.57
CA GLN A 141 5.03 7.72 6.21
C GLN A 141 3.64 8.21 6.60
N CYS A 142 2.62 7.42 6.30
CA CYS A 142 1.22 7.75 6.51
C CYS A 142 0.91 8.23 7.94
N LEU A 143 1.43 7.54 8.95
CA LEU A 143 1.16 7.87 10.34
C LEU A 143 1.71 9.26 10.73
N ALA A 144 2.91 9.59 10.28
CA ALA A 144 3.52 10.90 10.51
C ALA A 144 2.72 12.02 9.81
N VAL A 145 2.32 11.77 8.57
CA VAL A 145 1.46 12.70 7.81
C VAL A 145 0.13 12.90 8.51
N LEU A 146 -0.51 11.82 9.00
CA LEU A 146 -1.78 11.92 9.71
C LEU A 146 -1.70 12.81 10.95
N VAL A 147 -0.66 12.65 11.77
CA VAL A 147 -0.51 13.46 12.99
C VAL A 147 -0.42 14.94 12.65
N ILE A 148 0.37 15.31 11.64
CA ILE A 148 0.48 16.70 11.16
C ILE A 148 -0.88 17.21 10.67
N PHE A 149 -1.57 16.45 9.83
CA PHE A 149 -2.85 16.84 9.26
C PHE A 149 -3.97 16.91 10.28
N LEU A 150 -3.94 16.07 11.31
CA LEU A 150 -4.90 16.14 12.41
C LEU A 150 -4.77 17.45 13.20
N GLU A 151 -3.54 17.91 13.46
CA GLU A 151 -3.32 19.20 14.13
C GLU A 151 -3.75 20.38 13.24
N ILE A 152 -3.44 20.33 11.94
CA ILE A 152 -3.94 21.35 10.99
C ILE A 152 -5.48 21.36 10.95
N PHE A 153 -6.10 20.17 10.94
CA PHE A 153 -7.56 20.07 10.96
C PHE A 153 -8.17 20.64 12.26
N LYS A 154 -7.59 20.35 13.43
CA LYS A 154 -8.01 20.96 14.69
C LYS A 154 -7.89 22.50 14.66
N GLU A 155 -6.84 23.03 14.04
CA GLU A 155 -6.67 24.45 13.83
C GLU A 155 -7.77 25.02 12.90
N ILE A 156 -8.11 24.31 11.81
CA ILE A 156 -9.23 24.68 10.93
C ILE A 156 -10.52 24.75 11.74
N VAL A 157 -10.84 23.72 12.52
CA VAL A 157 -12.05 23.67 13.37
C VAL A 157 -12.08 24.89 14.30
N ARG A 158 -10.98 25.22 14.98
CA ARG A 158 -10.89 26.34 15.91
C ARG A 158 -11.05 27.69 15.22
N LYS A 159 -10.39 27.91 14.06
CA LYS A 159 -10.41 29.21 13.34
C LYS A 159 -11.74 29.44 12.61
N THR A 160 -12.42 28.41 12.16
CA THR A 160 -13.65 28.52 11.37
C THR A 160 -14.92 28.38 12.21
N GLY A 161 -14.80 27.95 13.46
CA GLY A 161 -15.96 27.69 14.32
C GLY A 161 -16.81 26.50 13.85
N LEU A 162 -16.24 25.55 13.11
CA LEU A 162 -16.91 24.30 12.76
C LEU A 162 -17.40 23.61 14.03
N LYS A 163 -18.68 23.32 14.08
CA LYS A 163 -19.30 22.67 15.26
C LYS A 163 -18.86 21.20 15.35
N PRO A 164 -18.38 20.76 16.54
CA PRO A 164 -18.24 19.32 16.80
C PRO A 164 -19.50 18.55 16.42
N TYR A 165 -19.32 17.32 15.99
CA TYR A 165 -20.41 16.40 15.57
C TYR A 165 -21.22 16.86 14.33
N SER A 166 -20.80 17.94 13.64
CA SER A 166 -21.38 18.32 12.34
C SER A 166 -20.91 17.38 11.24
N ALA A 167 -21.67 17.26 10.14
CA ALA A 167 -21.29 16.42 8.99
C ALA A 167 -19.96 16.81 8.35
N ALA A 168 -19.48 18.04 8.55
CA ALA A 168 -18.17 18.50 8.07
C ALA A 168 -17.01 17.76 8.74
N ILE A 169 -17.14 17.36 10.01
CA ILE A 169 -16.07 16.69 10.76
C ILE A 169 -15.72 15.32 10.16
N PRO A 170 -16.65 14.34 10.05
CA PRO A 170 -16.33 13.06 9.44
C PRO A 170 -15.88 13.20 7.96
N THR A 171 -16.37 14.22 7.23
CA THR A 171 -15.92 14.51 5.87
C THR A 171 -14.42 14.78 5.80
N PHE A 172 -13.86 15.57 6.71
CA PHE A 172 -12.42 15.81 6.77
C PHE A 172 -11.66 14.62 7.33
N MET A 173 -12.15 13.97 8.37
CA MET A 173 -11.45 12.90 9.07
C MET A 173 -11.33 11.64 8.22
N VAL A 174 -12.45 11.15 7.66
CA VAL A 174 -12.45 10.02 6.70
C VAL A 174 -11.66 10.37 5.45
N GLY A 175 -11.90 11.57 4.88
CA GLY A 175 -11.19 12.01 3.68
C GLY A 175 -9.67 12.10 3.88
N MET A 176 -9.22 12.59 5.03
CA MET A 176 -7.80 12.71 5.39
C MET A 176 -7.14 11.32 5.49
N ALA A 177 -7.74 10.38 6.25
CA ALA A 177 -7.24 9.01 6.35
C ALA A 177 -7.14 8.37 4.97
N PHE A 178 -8.22 8.47 4.19
CA PHE A 178 -8.32 7.94 2.84
C PHE A 178 -7.24 8.54 1.91
N ALA A 179 -7.13 9.86 1.81
CA ALA A 179 -6.18 10.53 0.92
C ALA A 179 -4.72 10.18 1.25
N ILE A 180 -4.38 10.08 2.54
CA ILE A 180 -3.06 9.69 3.01
C ILE A 180 -2.74 8.23 2.61
N VAL A 181 -3.68 7.30 2.83
CA VAL A 181 -3.46 5.88 2.50
C VAL A 181 -3.29 5.66 1.01
N ILE A 182 -4.12 6.30 0.16
CA ILE A 182 -3.97 6.16 -1.30
C ILE A 182 -2.72 6.87 -1.83
N GLY A 183 -2.20 7.88 -1.13
CA GLY A 183 -0.91 8.48 -1.43
C GLY A 183 0.24 7.48 -1.28
N ASP A 184 0.19 6.62 -0.26
CA ASP A 184 1.20 5.61 0.01
C ASP A 184 1.29 4.52 -1.07
N ILE A 185 0.19 4.24 -1.78
CA ILE A 185 0.12 3.22 -2.82
C ILE A 185 0.15 3.77 -4.25
N SER A 186 0.20 5.09 -4.42
CA SER A 186 0.14 5.74 -5.73
C SER A 186 1.37 5.52 -6.60
N LEU A 187 2.50 5.19 -5.97
CA LEU A 187 3.76 4.85 -6.62
C LEU A 187 4.18 3.41 -6.26
N PRO A 188 4.92 2.71 -7.14
CA PRO A 188 5.24 1.29 -6.97
C PRO A 188 6.32 1.02 -5.90
N PHE A 189 6.74 2.02 -5.12
CA PHE A 189 7.97 1.98 -4.35
C PHE A 189 7.77 1.81 -2.84
N LYS A 190 6.53 1.82 -2.35
CA LYS A 190 6.28 1.70 -0.90
C LYS A 190 4.88 1.19 -0.57
N GLY A 191 4.60 1.05 0.71
CA GLY A 191 3.30 0.64 1.22
C GLY A 191 2.83 -0.69 0.66
N CYS A 192 1.52 -0.81 0.48
CA CYS A 192 0.90 -2.01 -0.08
C CYS A 192 1.17 -2.19 -1.57
N ALA A 193 1.58 -1.13 -2.31
CA ALA A 193 1.89 -1.23 -3.73
C ALA A 193 3.06 -2.21 -3.98
N ILE A 194 4.16 -2.04 -3.25
CA ILE A 194 5.34 -2.90 -3.40
C ILE A 194 5.05 -4.36 -3.01
N LEU A 195 4.15 -4.58 -2.03
CA LEU A 195 3.71 -5.92 -1.62
C LEU A 195 2.87 -6.59 -2.71
N GLY A 196 1.93 -5.86 -3.29
CA GLY A 196 1.10 -6.35 -4.38
C GLY A 196 1.91 -6.63 -5.65
N ILE A 197 2.84 -5.75 -6.02
CA ILE A 197 3.76 -5.95 -7.15
C ILE A 197 4.61 -7.20 -6.91
N GLY A 198 5.19 -7.34 -5.71
CA GLY A 198 5.98 -8.52 -5.37
C GLY A 198 5.18 -9.83 -5.42
N ALA A 199 3.94 -9.84 -4.95
CA ALA A 199 3.04 -10.99 -5.05
C ALA A 199 2.70 -11.32 -6.52
N TYR A 200 2.40 -10.30 -7.33
CA TYR A 200 2.16 -10.46 -8.76
C TYR A 200 3.36 -11.12 -9.46
N GLU A 201 4.57 -10.56 -9.28
CA GLU A 201 5.80 -11.06 -9.90
C GLU A 201 6.13 -12.49 -9.46
N ALA A 202 5.94 -12.80 -8.17
CA ALA A 202 6.21 -14.13 -7.63
C ALA A 202 5.31 -15.23 -8.22
N ILE A 203 4.03 -14.91 -8.48
CA ILE A 203 3.04 -15.87 -8.98
C ILE A 203 3.07 -15.98 -10.51
N THR A 204 3.16 -14.84 -11.20
CA THR A 204 3.10 -14.83 -12.67
C THR A 204 4.45 -15.12 -13.32
N GLY A 205 5.55 -14.93 -12.59
CA GLY A 205 6.91 -14.97 -13.14
C GLY A 205 7.24 -13.80 -14.08
N GLN A 206 6.35 -12.79 -14.17
CA GLN A 206 6.51 -11.62 -15.04
C GLN A 206 6.76 -10.38 -14.18
N ALA A 207 7.74 -9.55 -14.59
CA ALA A 207 7.96 -8.26 -13.94
C ALA A 207 6.82 -7.30 -14.24
N MET A 208 6.28 -6.64 -13.20
CA MET A 208 5.31 -5.57 -13.35
C MET A 208 5.95 -4.36 -14.04
N ASN A 209 5.30 -3.83 -15.08
CA ASN A 209 5.74 -2.57 -15.69
C ASN A 209 5.45 -1.42 -14.70
N LEU A 210 6.51 -0.93 -14.04
CA LEU A 210 6.39 0.12 -13.01
C LEU A 210 5.92 1.46 -13.59
N ALA A 211 6.22 1.74 -14.86
CA ALA A 211 5.72 2.94 -15.53
C ALA A 211 4.21 2.84 -15.79
N ALA A 212 3.74 1.70 -16.33
CA ALA A 212 2.32 1.43 -16.50
C ALA A 212 1.57 1.48 -15.17
N PHE A 213 2.12 0.84 -14.11
CA PHE A 213 1.59 0.92 -12.74
C PHE A 213 1.42 2.38 -12.30
N THR A 214 2.44 3.22 -12.49
CA THR A 214 2.41 4.63 -12.07
C THR A 214 1.40 5.44 -12.87
N VAL A 215 1.36 5.25 -14.19
CA VAL A 215 0.38 5.92 -15.08
C VAL A 215 -1.04 5.47 -14.77
N PHE A 216 -1.22 4.23 -14.31
CA PHE A 216 -2.51 3.74 -13.84
C PHE A 216 -2.88 4.31 -12.48
N MET A 217 -2.04 4.09 -11.45
CA MET A 217 -2.38 4.36 -10.05
C MET A 217 -2.42 5.84 -9.71
N PHE A 218 -1.42 6.63 -10.12
CA PHE A 218 -1.31 8.02 -9.69
C PHE A 218 -2.48 8.89 -10.18
N PRO A 219 -2.87 8.91 -11.47
CA PRO A 219 -4.05 9.64 -11.92
C PRO A 219 -5.35 9.09 -11.33
N LEU A 220 -5.47 7.76 -11.15
CA LEU A 220 -6.65 7.15 -10.55
C LEU A 220 -6.82 7.59 -9.10
N CYS A 221 -5.75 7.65 -8.31
CA CYS A 221 -5.78 8.18 -6.94
C CYS A 221 -6.27 9.63 -6.91
N LEU A 222 -5.74 10.49 -7.80
CA LEU A 222 -6.19 11.89 -7.90
C LEU A 222 -7.67 11.99 -8.30
N ALA A 223 -8.10 11.19 -9.27
CA ALA A 223 -9.50 11.12 -9.70
C ALA A 223 -10.41 10.64 -8.56
N THR A 224 -9.95 9.71 -7.74
CA THR A 224 -10.69 9.18 -6.58
C THR A 224 -10.84 10.25 -5.49
N ILE A 225 -9.81 11.07 -5.22
CA ILE A 225 -9.93 12.23 -4.32
C ILE A 225 -10.93 13.26 -4.87
N ALA A 226 -10.84 13.58 -6.17
CA ALA A 226 -11.78 14.49 -6.80
C ALA A 226 -13.23 13.96 -6.71
N PHE A 227 -13.44 12.68 -6.99
CA PHE A 227 -14.74 12.02 -6.86
C PHE A 227 -15.25 12.07 -5.41
N TYR A 228 -14.40 11.80 -4.41
CA TYR A 228 -14.76 11.93 -3.00
C TYR A 228 -15.28 13.33 -2.66
N VAL A 229 -14.57 14.37 -3.08
CA VAL A 229 -14.98 15.77 -2.85
C VAL A 229 -16.29 16.12 -3.58
N LEU A 230 -16.48 15.62 -4.81
CA LEU A 230 -17.73 15.77 -5.54
C LEU A 230 -18.88 15.02 -4.85
N ALA A 231 -18.65 13.82 -4.33
CA ALA A 231 -19.61 13.08 -3.55
C ALA A 231 -20.00 13.84 -2.26
N CYS A 232 -19.04 14.44 -1.56
CA CYS A 232 -19.30 15.29 -0.40
C CYS A 232 -20.18 16.49 -0.75
N LYS A 233 -20.00 17.08 -1.92
CA LYS A 233 -20.76 18.24 -2.38
C LYS A 233 -22.17 17.88 -2.87
N TYR A 234 -22.31 16.83 -3.70
CA TYR A 234 -23.55 16.56 -4.43
C TYR A 234 -24.38 15.44 -3.81
N ILE A 235 -23.74 14.39 -3.25
CA ILE A 235 -24.42 13.23 -2.66
C ILE A 235 -24.65 13.48 -1.17
N PHE A 236 -23.60 13.73 -0.39
CA PHE A 236 -23.72 13.98 1.05
C PHE A 236 -24.22 15.38 1.38
N ARG A 237 -24.09 16.34 0.44
CA ARG A 237 -24.53 17.75 0.58
C ARG A 237 -24.03 18.39 1.88
N VAL A 238 -22.77 18.17 2.18
CA VAL A 238 -22.13 18.66 3.41
C VAL A 238 -22.05 20.18 3.38
N ASP A 239 -22.48 20.84 4.47
CA ASP A 239 -22.29 22.27 4.63
C ASP A 239 -20.86 22.60 5.09
N LEU A 240 -20.09 23.18 4.19
CA LEU A 240 -18.72 23.66 4.43
C LEU A 240 -18.66 25.20 4.43
N SER A 241 -19.79 25.90 4.52
CA SER A 241 -19.85 27.38 4.51
C SER A 241 -18.95 28.05 5.56
N PRO A 242 -18.72 27.48 6.78
CA PRO A 242 -17.80 28.07 7.75
C PRO A 242 -16.35 28.21 7.26
N LEU A 243 -15.93 27.38 6.27
CA LEU A 243 -14.58 27.48 5.70
C LEU A 243 -14.41 28.62 4.71
N ARG A 244 -15.47 29.36 4.34
CA ARG A 244 -15.41 30.39 3.29
C ARG A 244 -14.32 31.44 3.50
N ASN A 245 -14.06 31.81 4.74
CA ASN A 245 -13.08 32.84 5.11
C ASN A 245 -11.76 32.24 5.66
N TYR A 246 -11.62 30.93 5.65
CA TYR A 246 -10.40 30.29 6.16
C TYR A 246 -9.21 30.60 5.27
N ARG A 247 -8.10 30.95 5.92
CA ARG A 247 -6.76 31.09 5.31
C ARG A 247 -5.76 30.32 6.14
N HIS A 248 -5.01 29.45 5.49
CA HIS A 248 -3.90 28.77 6.13
C HIS A 248 -2.72 29.75 6.29
N GLU A 249 -2.19 29.81 7.48
CA GLU A 249 -0.95 30.53 7.78
C GLU A 249 0.20 29.54 7.75
N PRO A 250 1.27 29.77 6.95
CA PRO A 250 2.40 28.88 6.89
C PRO A 250 3.00 28.59 8.27
N SER A 251 3.37 27.35 8.53
CA SER A 251 4.04 26.98 9.77
C SER A 251 5.43 27.63 9.84
N LYS A 252 5.84 28.08 11.04
CA LYS A 252 7.17 28.70 11.23
C LYS A 252 8.34 27.75 10.97
N GLY A 253 8.06 26.45 10.74
CA GLY A 253 9.06 25.37 10.56
C GLY A 253 9.40 25.02 9.12
N ALA A 254 8.66 25.48 8.11
CA ALA A 254 8.88 25.13 6.70
C ALA A 254 10.03 25.93 6.05
N VAL A 255 11.16 26.06 6.72
CA VAL A 255 12.34 26.67 6.11
C VAL A 255 12.92 25.69 5.08
N VAL A 256 12.87 26.08 3.81
CA VAL A 256 13.47 25.31 2.71
C VAL A 256 14.99 25.49 2.76
N THR A 257 15.67 24.59 3.47
CA THR A 257 17.15 24.59 3.48
C THR A 257 17.69 24.09 2.13
N PRO A 258 18.95 24.46 1.74
CA PRO A 258 19.60 23.91 0.56
C PRO A 258 19.61 22.36 0.56
N PHE A 259 19.77 21.75 1.73
CA PHE A 259 19.72 20.29 1.89
C PHE A 259 18.34 19.74 1.51
N LYS A 260 17.24 20.28 2.04
CA LYS A 260 15.87 19.85 1.70
C LYS A 260 15.56 20.02 0.20
N LYS A 261 16.00 21.15 -0.39
CA LYS A 261 15.81 21.40 -1.84
C LYS A 261 16.56 20.36 -2.70
N ILE A 262 17.81 20.10 -2.40
CA ILE A 262 18.64 19.12 -3.15
C ILE A 262 18.09 17.70 -2.93
N SER A 263 17.68 17.36 -1.71
CA SER A 263 17.04 16.08 -1.40
C SER A 263 15.76 15.86 -2.20
N LEU A 264 14.89 16.87 -2.31
CA LEU A 264 13.66 16.78 -3.11
C LEU A 264 13.98 16.56 -4.60
N ILE A 265 14.92 17.32 -5.16
CA ILE A 265 15.35 17.15 -6.55
C ILE A 265 15.92 15.75 -6.77
N ALA A 266 16.77 15.29 -5.85
CA ALA A 266 17.39 13.96 -5.92
C ALA A 266 16.33 12.83 -5.89
N VAL A 267 15.31 12.95 -5.05
CA VAL A 267 14.20 11.99 -5.01
C VAL A 267 13.43 11.99 -6.33
N ILE A 268 13.07 13.17 -6.86
CA ILE A 268 12.35 13.27 -8.14
C ILE A 268 13.16 12.64 -9.28
N ILE A 269 14.46 12.92 -9.35
CA ILE A 269 15.36 12.33 -10.36
C ILE A 269 15.44 10.81 -10.17
N SER A 270 15.56 10.33 -8.92
CA SER A 270 15.61 8.89 -8.61
C SER A 270 14.36 8.17 -9.08
N LEU A 271 13.18 8.74 -8.80
CA LEU A 271 11.90 8.18 -9.23
C LEU A 271 11.77 8.21 -10.77
N ALA A 272 12.17 9.29 -11.42
CA ALA A 272 12.16 9.40 -12.88
C ALA A 272 13.08 8.34 -13.52
N LEU A 273 14.28 8.14 -12.99
CA LEU A 273 15.22 7.13 -13.48
C LEU A 273 14.68 5.70 -13.32
N LEU A 274 13.96 5.40 -12.23
CA LEU A 274 13.35 4.08 -12.01
C LEU A 274 12.18 3.79 -12.97
N LEU A 275 11.48 4.82 -13.40
CA LEU A 275 10.37 4.68 -14.37
C LEU A 275 10.87 4.64 -15.83
N LEU A 276 12.05 5.19 -16.09
CA LEU A 276 12.61 5.37 -17.41
C LEU A 276 12.70 4.07 -18.24
N PRO A 277 13.15 2.91 -17.67
CA PRO A 277 13.20 1.65 -18.42
C PRO A 277 11.85 1.18 -18.98
N GLY A 278 10.74 1.53 -18.33
CA GLY A 278 9.39 1.20 -18.78
C GLY A 278 8.85 2.10 -19.90
N ILE A 279 9.51 3.24 -20.16
CA ILE A 279 9.05 4.26 -21.11
C ILE A 279 9.91 4.26 -22.38
N ILE A 280 11.21 3.93 -22.25
CA ILE A 280 12.15 3.98 -23.36
C ILE A 280 11.84 2.90 -24.41
N PRO A 281 11.78 3.25 -25.72
CA PRO A 281 11.64 2.27 -26.79
C PRO A 281 12.75 1.20 -26.74
N LYS A 282 12.35 -0.06 -26.96
CA LYS A 282 13.28 -1.23 -26.84
C LYS A 282 14.42 -1.18 -27.86
N GLU A 283 14.25 -0.45 -28.95
CA GLU A 283 15.19 -0.30 -30.07
C GLU A 283 16.38 0.65 -29.73
N TRP A 284 16.24 1.45 -28.70
CA TRP A 284 17.29 2.40 -28.32
C TRP A 284 18.46 1.69 -27.60
N ALA A 285 19.70 2.06 -27.95
CA ALA A 285 20.90 1.48 -27.32
C ALA A 285 20.91 1.56 -25.78
N ILE A 286 20.33 2.64 -25.23
CA ILE A 286 20.21 2.82 -23.79
C ILE A 286 19.27 1.79 -23.13
N SER A 287 18.30 1.24 -23.90
CA SER A 287 17.42 0.16 -23.41
C SER A 287 18.22 -1.11 -23.10
N ALA A 288 19.25 -1.43 -23.88
CA ALA A 288 20.14 -2.55 -23.62
C ALA A 288 20.92 -2.39 -22.29
N PHE A 289 21.38 -1.17 -21.99
CA PHE A 289 22.04 -0.86 -20.72
C PHE A 289 21.09 -1.09 -19.53
N PHE A 290 19.87 -0.56 -19.58
CA PHE A 290 18.88 -0.77 -18.50
C PHE A 290 18.49 -2.24 -18.35
N LYS A 291 18.38 -2.97 -19.47
CA LYS A 291 18.08 -4.41 -19.45
C LYS A 291 19.23 -5.20 -18.80
N GLN A 292 20.47 -4.85 -19.08
CA GLN A 292 21.65 -5.49 -18.49
C GLN A 292 21.74 -5.23 -16.98
N LEU A 293 21.53 -3.97 -16.57
CA LEU A 293 21.59 -3.56 -15.17
C LEU A 293 20.41 -4.12 -14.36
N GLY A 294 19.25 -4.21 -14.99
CA GLY A 294 17.97 -4.55 -14.35
C GLY A 294 17.53 -3.51 -13.34
N LEU A 295 16.29 -3.64 -12.87
CA LEU A 295 15.72 -2.69 -11.88
C LEU A 295 16.44 -2.77 -10.53
N GLY A 296 16.87 -3.95 -10.11
CA GLY A 296 17.66 -4.14 -8.88
C GLY A 296 18.99 -3.42 -8.94
N GLY A 297 19.77 -3.62 -10.01
CA GLY A 297 21.05 -2.93 -10.22
C GLY A 297 20.88 -1.42 -10.34
N LEU A 298 19.87 -0.95 -11.08
CA LEU A 298 19.57 0.48 -11.22
C LEU A 298 19.24 1.13 -9.88
N SER A 299 18.42 0.51 -9.07
CA SER A 299 18.03 1.04 -7.76
C SER A 299 19.21 1.08 -6.78
N MET A 300 20.11 0.09 -6.83
CA MET A 300 21.36 0.11 -6.05
C MET A 300 22.33 1.19 -6.55
N ALA A 301 22.43 1.40 -7.86
CA ALA A 301 23.24 2.48 -8.42
C ALA A 301 22.74 3.86 -7.98
N ILE A 302 21.42 4.07 -7.96
CA ILE A 302 20.81 5.30 -7.45
C ILE A 302 21.18 5.51 -5.97
N LEU A 303 21.08 4.49 -5.12
CA LEU A 303 21.49 4.61 -3.71
C LEU A 303 22.96 4.98 -3.59
N ALA A 304 23.85 4.32 -4.34
CA ALA A 304 25.29 4.63 -4.32
C ALA A 304 25.55 6.10 -4.69
N VAL A 305 24.89 6.61 -5.74
CA VAL A 305 25.01 8.03 -6.14
C VAL A 305 24.54 8.96 -5.02
N LEU A 306 23.40 8.67 -4.39
CA LEU A 306 22.88 9.49 -3.26
C LEU A 306 23.84 9.50 -2.07
N MET A 307 24.54 8.40 -1.81
CA MET A 307 25.56 8.30 -0.75
C MET A 307 26.86 9.06 -1.08
N ILE A 308 27.20 9.22 -2.37
CA ILE A 308 28.39 9.95 -2.84
C ILE A 308 28.15 11.46 -2.82
N ILE A 309 26.94 11.92 -3.16
CA ILE A 309 26.62 13.36 -3.20
C ILE A 309 26.77 13.97 -1.81
N ARG A 310 27.49 15.11 -1.74
CA ARG A 310 27.71 15.88 -0.51
C ARG A 310 27.01 17.23 -0.57
N VAL A 311 26.34 17.58 0.53
CA VAL A 311 25.74 18.90 0.72
C VAL A 311 26.24 19.45 2.04
N ASN A 312 26.96 20.59 1.99
CA ASN A 312 27.60 21.20 3.17
C ASN A 312 28.51 20.20 3.94
N GLY A 313 29.26 19.35 3.22
CA GLY A 313 30.17 18.38 3.82
C GLY A 313 29.53 17.06 4.31
N GLN A 314 28.19 16.99 4.34
CA GLN A 314 27.46 15.76 4.74
C GLN A 314 27.00 14.97 3.51
N ALA A 315 26.97 13.64 3.63
CA ALA A 315 26.38 12.80 2.61
C ALA A 315 24.88 13.12 2.48
N LEU A 316 24.38 13.17 1.25
CA LEU A 316 22.95 13.40 1.00
C LEU A 316 22.14 12.25 1.61
N LEU A 317 22.53 11.01 1.35
CA LEU A 317 22.01 9.82 2.02
C LEU A 317 23.08 9.26 2.95
N ASP A 318 22.84 9.30 4.26
CA ASP A 318 23.66 8.68 5.30
C ASP A 318 22.99 7.38 5.74
N MET A 319 23.58 6.24 5.39
CA MET A 319 23.01 4.91 5.67
C MET A 319 22.68 4.70 7.15
N THR A 320 23.55 5.20 8.05
CA THR A 320 23.36 5.03 9.51
C THR A 320 22.14 5.81 10.00
N LYS A 321 21.95 7.03 9.51
CA LYS A 321 20.80 7.86 9.88
C LYS A 321 19.51 7.33 9.27
N VAL A 322 19.55 6.95 8.00
CA VAL A 322 18.39 6.44 7.25
C VAL A 322 17.92 5.08 7.80
N ALA A 323 18.83 4.25 8.32
CA ALA A 323 18.49 2.94 8.90
C ALA A 323 17.46 3.01 10.05
N ASN A 324 17.41 4.14 10.78
CA ASN A 324 16.42 4.36 11.85
C ASN A 324 14.98 4.53 11.31
N PHE A 325 14.83 4.93 10.06
CA PHE A 325 13.56 5.13 9.38
C PHE A 325 13.21 3.96 8.45
N PHE A 326 14.12 2.98 8.31
CA PHE A 326 13.93 1.84 7.42
C PHE A 326 12.83 0.91 7.95
N PRO A 327 11.83 0.56 7.14
CA PRO A 327 10.70 -0.26 7.58
C PRO A 327 11.04 -1.77 7.58
N TRP A 328 11.89 -2.21 8.51
CA TRP A 328 12.39 -3.59 8.63
C TRP A 328 11.30 -4.66 8.58
N LYS A 329 10.16 -4.42 9.27
CA LYS A 329 9.06 -5.38 9.28
C LYS A 329 8.49 -5.59 7.88
N VAL A 330 8.33 -4.53 7.09
CA VAL A 330 7.85 -4.61 5.69
C VAL A 330 8.85 -5.38 4.81
N PHE A 331 10.14 -5.14 5.00
CA PHE A 331 11.18 -5.89 4.29
C PHE A 331 11.07 -7.40 4.55
N PHE A 332 10.95 -7.82 5.81
CA PHE A 332 10.81 -9.24 6.16
C PHE A 332 9.48 -9.87 5.70
N VAL A 333 8.39 -9.09 5.61
CA VAL A 333 7.16 -9.56 4.96
C VAL A 333 7.43 -9.97 3.52
N LEU A 334 8.17 -9.16 2.75
CA LEU A 334 8.48 -9.46 1.36
C LEU A 334 9.47 -10.62 1.20
N VAL A 335 10.45 -10.71 2.10
CA VAL A 335 11.43 -11.80 2.14
C VAL A 335 10.76 -13.17 2.31
N VAL A 336 9.66 -13.27 3.04
CA VAL A 336 8.90 -14.53 3.18
C VAL A 336 7.82 -14.67 2.11
N LEU A 337 7.15 -13.58 1.73
CA LEU A 337 6.04 -13.63 0.79
C LEU A 337 6.46 -14.18 -0.58
N LEU A 338 7.57 -13.68 -1.12
CA LEU A 338 8.05 -14.08 -2.45
C LEU A 338 8.37 -15.59 -2.55
N PRO A 339 9.16 -16.20 -1.65
CA PRO A 339 9.37 -17.65 -1.69
C PRO A 339 8.12 -18.47 -1.42
N VAL A 340 7.26 -18.05 -0.48
CA VAL A 340 6.01 -18.76 -0.19
C VAL A 340 5.07 -18.71 -1.39
N ALA A 341 4.90 -17.54 -2.01
CA ALA A 341 4.10 -17.39 -3.22
C ALA A 341 4.67 -18.22 -4.39
N GLY A 342 6.00 -18.20 -4.56
CA GLY A 342 6.68 -19.08 -5.54
C GLY A 342 6.47 -20.54 -5.27
N ALA A 343 6.52 -21.00 -4.01
CA ALA A 343 6.24 -22.38 -3.63
C ALA A 343 4.78 -22.77 -3.95
N LEU A 344 3.82 -21.91 -3.57
CA LEU A 344 2.40 -22.13 -3.85
C LEU A 344 2.09 -22.21 -5.35
N SER A 345 2.81 -21.45 -6.18
CA SER A 345 2.62 -21.44 -7.64
C SER A 345 3.32 -22.57 -8.37
N SER A 346 4.16 -23.34 -7.67
CA SER A 346 4.90 -24.45 -8.29
C SER A 346 4.01 -25.65 -8.61
N ASP A 347 4.35 -26.35 -9.70
CA ASP A 347 3.66 -27.59 -10.08
C ASP A 347 3.80 -28.68 -9.02
N ALA A 348 4.89 -28.67 -8.23
CA ALA A 348 5.12 -29.63 -7.14
C ALA A 348 4.06 -29.51 -6.02
N VAL A 349 3.47 -28.33 -5.84
CA VAL A 349 2.41 -28.08 -4.85
C VAL A 349 1.01 -28.28 -5.43
N GLY A 350 0.81 -28.11 -6.74
CA GLY A 350 -0.45 -28.34 -7.43
C GLY A 350 -1.61 -27.38 -7.09
N LEU A 351 -1.40 -26.43 -6.19
CA LEU A 351 -2.44 -25.51 -5.72
C LEU A 351 -2.94 -24.59 -6.83
N LYS A 352 -2.06 -24.20 -7.75
CA LYS A 352 -2.41 -23.33 -8.88
C LYS A 352 -3.51 -23.93 -9.76
N VAL A 353 -3.39 -25.24 -10.09
CA VAL A 353 -4.39 -25.95 -10.91
C VAL A 353 -5.71 -26.02 -10.17
N LEU A 354 -5.69 -26.43 -8.90
CA LEU A 354 -6.89 -26.57 -8.08
C LEU A 354 -7.65 -25.23 -7.92
N LEU A 355 -6.93 -24.14 -7.67
CA LEU A 355 -7.53 -22.80 -7.55
C LEU A 355 -8.06 -22.29 -8.91
N SER A 356 -7.35 -22.56 -10.01
CA SER A 356 -7.82 -22.20 -11.35
C SER A 356 -9.11 -22.94 -11.71
N ASP A 357 -9.19 -24.24 -11.45
CA ASP A 357 -10.38 -25.06 -11.73
C ASP A 357 -11.57 -24.64 -10.86
N PHE A 358 -11.32 -24.38 -9.57
CA PHE A 358 -12.33 -23.86 -8.65
C PHE A 358 -12.85 -22.50 -9.10
N ALA A 359 -11.95 -21.58 -9.47
CA ALA A 359 -12.30 -20.27 -9.97
C ALA A 359 -13.12 -20.36 -11.26
N THR A 360 -12.68 -21.20 -12.22
CA THR A 360 -13.41 -21.43 -13.48
C THR A 360 -14.82 -21.93 -13.21
N SER A 361 -14.98 -22.89 -12.29
CA SER A 361 -16.30 -23.44 -11.95
C SER A 361 -17.21 -22.41 -11.26
N MET A 362 -16.67 -21.58 -10.39
CA MET A 362 -17.45 -20.58 -9.66
C MET A 362 -17.79 -19.31 -10.48
N LEU A 363 -16.89 -18.94 -11.40
CA LEU A 363 -17.04 -17.69 -12.16
C LEU A 363 -17.65 -17.91 -13.54
N SER A 364 -17.73 -19.17 -14.01
CA SER A 364 -18.40 -19.51 -15.27
C SER A 364 -19.86 -19.09 -15.22
N GLY A 365 -20.24 -18.24 -16.18
CA GLY A 365 -21.62 -17.72 -16.29
C GLY A 365 -21.92 -16.44 -15.51
N LEU A 366 -20.99 -15.92 -14.69
CA LEU A 366 -21.17 -14.63 -14.05
C LEU A 366 -20.86 -13.48 -15.01
N PRO A 367 -21.63 -12.38 -15.00
CA PRO A 367 -21.33 -11.20 -15.78
C PRO A 367 -19.93 -10.65 -15.42
N PRO A 368 -19.09 -10.26 -16.38
CA PRO A 368 -17.74 -9.76 -16.13
C PRO A 368 -17.70 -8.61 -15.12
N LEU A 369 -18.65 -7.68 -15.20
CA LEU A 369 -18.74 -6.54 -14.27
C LEU A 369 -18.97 -6.98 -12.82
N PHE A 370 -19.70 -8.08 -12.61
CA PHE A 370 -19.93 -8.63 -11.27
C PHE A 370 -18.64 -9.22 -10.68
N VAL A 371 -17.83 -9.88 -11.50
CA VAL A 371 -16.53 -10.42 -11.08
C VAL A 371 -15.59 -9.28 -10.65
N ILE A 372 -15.48 -8.22 -11.47
CA ILE A 372 -14.68 -7.04 -11.11
C ILE A 372 -15.17 -6.39 -9.83
N PHE A 373 -16.50 -6.27 -9.68
CA PHE A 373 -17.10 -5.72 -8.47
C PHE A 373 -16.75 -6.55 -7.22
N ALA A 374 -16.80 -7.88 -7.31
CA ALA A 374 -16.42 -8.77 -6.22
C ALA A 374 -14.92 -8.64 -5.88
N VAL A 375 -14.05 -8.55 -6.92
CA VAL A 375 -12.60 -8.36 -6.77
C VAL A 375 -12.25 -7.05 -6.07
N VAL A 376 -13.07 -6.01 -6.24
CA VAL A 376 -12.88 -4.71 -5.57
C VAL A 376 -13.54 -4.72 -4.18
N LEU A 377 -14.77 -5.22 -4.07
CA LEU A 377 -15.55 -5.13 -2.85
C LEU A 377 -15.00 -6.00 -1.71
N LEU A 378 -14.61 -7.25 -2.02
CA LEU A 378 -14.13 -8.19 -0.99
C LEU A 378 -12.90 -7.65 -0.24
N PRO A 379 -11.79 -7.23 -0.90
CA PRO A 379 -10.66 -6.65 -0.20
C PRO A 379 -11.02 -5.34 0.52
N ALA A 380 -11.88 -4.48 -0.05
CA ALA A 380 -12.31 -3.24 0.59
C ALA A 380 -13.11 -3.47 1.89
N VAL A 381 -13.89 -4.54 1.95
CA VAL A 381 -14.61 -4.93 3.17
C VAL A 381 -13.68 -5.61 4.17
N LEU A 382 -12.86 -6.55 3.73
CA LEU A 382 -11.99 -7.31 4.63
C LEU A 382 -10.88 -6.45 5.24
N THR A 383 -10.41 -5.42 4.54
CA THR A 383 -9.41 -4.50 5.08
C THR A 383 -9.90 -3.68 6.26
N GLN A 384 -11.21 -3.65 6.52
CA GLN A 384 -11.76 -3.00 7.71
C GLN A 384 -11.47 -3.77 9.01
N PHE A 385 -11.21 -5.07 8.90
CA PHE A 385 -11.00 -5.99 10.01
C PHE A 385 -9.58 -6.57 10.05
N ALA A 386 -8.83 -6.43 8.96
CA ALA A 386 -7.49 -6.95 8.80
C ALA A 386 -6.55 -5.88 8.25
N ASN A 387 -5.25 -6.04 8.51
CA ASN A 387 -4.23 -5.11 8.03
C ASN A 387 -4.21 -5.04 6.49
N ASN A 388 -4.17 -3.82 5.94
CA ASN A 388 -4.14 -3.54 4.48
C ASN A 388 -3.05 -4.34 3.74
N MET A 389 -1.87 -4.49 4.37
CA MET A 389 -0.74 -5.22 3.76
C MET A 389 -1.09 -6.70 3.57
N VAL A 390 -1.74 -7.30 4.59
CA VAL A 390 -2.16 -8.70 4.53
C VAL A 390 -3.23 -8.89 3.47
N VAL A 391 -4.27 -8.05 3.49
CA VAL A 391 -5.36 -8.12 2.51
C VAL A 391 -4.81 -7.97 1.09
N THR A 392 -3.94 -6.97 0.85
CA THR A 392 -3.30 -6.77 -0.45
C THR A 392 -2.54 -8.00 -0.90
N SER A 393 -1.66 -8.53 -0.04
CA SER A 393 -0.81 -9.69 -0.39
C SER A 393 -1.64 -10.93 -0.73
N VAL A 394 -2.66 -11.23 0.10
CA VAL A 394 -3.51 -12.40 -0.09
C VAL A 394 -4.35 -12.29 -1.36
N PHE A 395 -5.02 -11.16 -1.55
CA PHE A 395 -5.93 -11.00 -2.69
C PHE A 395 -5.19 -10.89 -4.03
N VAL A 396 -4.05 -10.20 -4.09
CA VAL A 396 -3.22 -10.20 -5.31
C VAL A 396 -2.72 -11.62 -5.61
N THR A 397 -2.29 -12.38 -4.61
CA THR A 397 -1.90 -13.78 -4.78
C THR A 397 -3.05 -14.61 -5.36
N ILE A 398 -4.26 -14.51 -4.80
CA ILE A 398 -5.45 -15.22 -5.30
C ILE A 398 -5.77 -14.83 -6.74
N ILE A 399 -5.82 -13.55 -7.06
CA ILE A 399 -6.12 -13.05 -8.42
C ILE A 399 -5.09 -13.56 -9.43
N CYS A 400 -3.81 -13.55 -9.09
CA CYS A 400 -2.77 -14.06 -9.98
C CYS A 400 -2.86 -15.58 -10.19
N PHE A 401 -3.26 -16.35 -9.18
CA PHE A 401 -3.55 -17.79 -9.35
C PHE A 401 -4.73 -18.04 -10.28
N MET A 402 -5.75 -17.18 -10.19
CA MET A 402 -6.95 -17.28 -11.02
C MET A 402 -6.75 -16.73 -12.44
N GLY A 403 -5.59 -16.17 -12.77
CA GLY A 403 -5.33 -15.36 -13.95
C GLY A 403 -5.80 -15.95 -15.28
N ASN A 404 -5.65 -17.28 -15.49
CA ASN A 404 -6.13 -17.96 -16.71
C ASN A 404 -7.65 -18.22 -16.72
N ALA A 405 -8.30 -18.20 -15.55
CA ALA A 405 -9.74 -18.41 -15.39
C ALA A 405 -10.53 -17.10 -15.50
N LEU A 406 -9.83 -15.97 -15.34
CA LEU A 406 -10.43 -14.65 -15.42
C LEU A 406 -10.27 -14.10 -16.85
N PRO A 407 -11.33 -13.55 -17.45
CA PRO A 407 -11.24 -12.91 -18.79
C PRO A 407 -10.63 -11.50 -18.72
N PHE A 408 -9.70 -11.28 -17.79
CA PHE A 408 -9.12 -9.96 -17.48
C PHE A 408 -7.62 -10.07 -17.26
N ASP A 409 -6.90 -8.98 -17.56
CA ASP A 409 -5.48 -8.89 -17.30
C ASP A 409 -5.20 -8.94 -15.77
N PRO A 410 -4.41 -9.91 -15.28
CA PRO A 410 -4.06 -9.99 -13.86
C PRO A 410 -3.34 -8.74 -13.32
N ALA A 411 -2.62 -7.99 -14.16
CA ALA A 411 -1.96 -6.75 -13.74
C ALA A 411 -2.98 -5.68 -13.39
N VAL A 412 -4.02 -5.50 -14.24
CA VAL A 412 -5.13 -4.55 -13.99
C VAL A 412 -5.85 -4.92 -12.70
N LEU A 413 -6.24 -6.20 -12.56
CA LEU A 413 -6.95 -6.66 -11.36
C LEU A 413 -6.10 -6.53 -10.10
N SER A 414 -4.80 -6.81 -10.18
CA SER A 414 -3.88 -6.62 -9.05
C SER A 414 -3.81 -5.17 -8.62
N CYS A 415 -3.75 -4.22 -9.55
CA CYS A 415 -3.78 -2.79 -9.25
C CYS A 415 -5.12 -2.36 -8.60
N LEU A 416 -6.25 -2.87 -9.08
CA LEU A 416 -7.57 -2.62 -8.47
C LEU A 416 -7.63 -3.18 -7.03
N VAL A 417 -7.11 -4.38 -6.80
CA VAL A 417 -7.02 -4.98 -5.46
C VAL A 417 -6.13 -4.15 -4.55
N ILE A 418 -4.94 -3.72 -5.01
CA ILE A 418 -4.06 -2.85 -4.23
C ILE A 418 -4.81 -1.60 -3.78
N MET A 419 -5.58 -0.97 -4.68
CA MET A 419 -6.36 0.21 -4.35
C MET A 419 -7.50 -0.09 -3.38
N ALA A 420 -8.29 -1.11 -3.64
CA ALA A 420 -9.45 -1.51 -2.85
C ALA A 420 -9.07 -1.95 -1.42
N ALA A 421 -7.99 -2.71 -1.26
CA ALA A 421 -7.45 -3.13 0.04
C ALA A 421 -6.97 -1.94 0.90
N ASN A 422 -6.82 -0.77 0.31
CA ASN A 422 -6.46 0.46 1.01
C ASN A 422 -7.64 1.42 1.24
N PHE A 423 -8.89 0.98 0.98
CA PHE A 423 -10.11 1.70 1.35
C PHE A 423 -10.52 1.45 2.81
N SER A 424 -9.56 1.33 3.70
CA SER A 424 -9.75 1.13 5.13
C SER A 424 -10.16 2.44 5.81
N MET A 425 -11.47 2.72 5.96
CA MET A 425 -11.93 4.03 6.38
C MET A 425 -13.13 4.05 7.34
N PHE A 426 -13.73 2.90 7.71
CA PHE A 426 -14.94 2.93 8.54
C PHE A 426 -14.88 2.08 9.83
N PHE A 427 -13.71 1.46 10.12
CA PHE A 427 -13.48 0.83 11.43
C PHE A 427 -12.12 1.22 12.01
N PRO A 428 -12.02 1.39 13.34
CA PRO A 428 -10.76 1.74 14.01
C PRO A 428 -9.70 0.64 13.91
N ALA A 429 -10.14 -0.63 13.79
CA ALA A 429 -9.24 -1.78 13.68
C ALA A 429 -8.58 -1.93 12.30
N ALA A 430 -9.07 -1.21 11.28
CA ALA A 430 -8.60 -1.33 9.90
C ALA A 430 -7.11 -0.98 9.75
N ASN A 431 -6.67 0.09 10.41
CA ASN A 431 -5.26 0.50 10.44
C ASN A 431 -4.97 1.44 11.63
N PRO A 432 -3.70 1.66 12.00
CA PRO A 432 -3.33 2.55 13.12
C PRO A 432 -3.82 4.00 12.96
N MET A 433 -3.95 4.51 11.73
CA MET A 433 -4.45 5.87 11.48
C MET A 433 -5.92 6.00 11.86
N ASN A 434 -6.73 5.01 11.50
CA ASN A 434 -8.14 4.99 11.89
C ASN A 434 -8.30 4.95 13.41
N ALA A 435 -7.47 4.18 14.11
CA ALA A 435 -7.51 4.16 15.57
C ALA A 435 -7.30 5.57 16.18
N ILE A 436 -6.39 6.37 15.62
CA ILE A 436 -6.14 7.76 16.05
C ILE A 436 -7.34 8.66 15.71
N ILE A 437 -7.93 8.51 14.54
CA ILE A 437 -9.11 9.29 14.10
C ILE A 437 -10.30 8.98 15.00
N PHE A 438 -10.62 7.71 15.20
CA PHE A 438 -11.73 7.29 16.07
C PHE A 438 -11.50 7.61 17.56
N ALA A 439 -10.28 7.92 17.96
CA ALA A 439 -9.98 8.41 19.32
C ALA A 439 -10.37 9.87 19.54
N GLN A 440 -10.69 10.67 18.49
CA GLN A 440 -11.07 12.08 18.59
C GLN A 440 -12.55 12.25 18.97
N LYS A 441 -12.92 11.71 20.14
CA LYS A 441 -14.32 11.65 20.61
C LYS A 441 -14.93 13.01 20.92
N ASP A 442 -14.12 14.03 21.10
CA ASP A 442 -14.49 15.43 21.28
C ASP A 442 -14.99 16.10 19.99
N LEU A 443 -14.64 15.54 18.82
CA LEU A 443 -15.01 16.07 17.51
C LEU A 443 -16.09 15.27 16.81
N VAL A 444 -16.08 13.92 16.95
CA VAL A 444 -16.95 13.02 16.20
C VAL A 444 -17.34 11.79 17.02
N THR A 445 -18.56 11.29 16.82
CA THR A 445 -18.99 10.01 17.41
C THR A 445 -18.58 8.85 16.53
N PHE A 446 -18.37 7.67 17.13
CA PHE A 446 -18.09 6.43 16.40
C PHE A 446 -19.11 6.18 15.27
N ARG A 447 -20.41 6.36 15.56
CA ARG A 447 -21.49 6.11 14.59
C ARG A 447 -21.42 7.06 13.40
N GLN A 448 -21.08 8.33 13.62
CA GLN A 448 -20.95 9.31 12.55
C GLN A 448 -19.77 8.99 11.65
N GLU A 449 -18.62 8.70 12.23
CA GLU A 449 -17.39 8.37 11.49
C GLU A 449 -17.55 7.08 10.70
N ALA A 450 -17.99 5.99 11.36
CA ALA A 450 -18.19 4.69 10.74
C ALA A 450 -19.28 4.72 9.66
N GLY A 451 -20.41 5.38 9.93
CA GLY A 451 -21.51 5.49 8.97
C GLY A 451 -21.13 6.29 7.73
N PHE A 452 -20.45 7.42 7.91
CA PHE A 452 -19.96 8.23 6.78
C PHE A 452 -18.90 7.46 5.99
N GLY A 453 -17.92 6.86 6.68
CA GLY A 453 -16.84 6.08 6.06
C GLY A 453 -17.36 4.87 5.28
N PHE A 454 -18.38 4.17 5.81
CA PHE A 454 -19.03 3.05 5.11
C PHE A 454 -19.63 3.47 3.77
N VAL A 455 -20.47 4.52 3.77
CA VAL A 455 -21.11 5.00 2.52
C VAL A 455 -20.06 5.54 1.55
N ALA A 456 -19.05 6.27 2.05
CA ALA A 456 -17.95 6.75 1.23
C ALA A 456 -17.17 5.57 0.59
N CYS A 457 -16.84 4.54 1.36
CA CYS A 457 -16.17 3.34 0.87
C CYS A 457 -16.95 2.66 -0.27
N MET A 458 -18.28 2.47 -0.09
CA MET A 458 -19.11 1.85 -1.12
C MET A 458 -19.14 2.68 -2.42
N LEU A 459 -19.27 4.01 -2.32
CA LEU A 459 -19.23 4.90 -3.48
C LEU A 459 -17.88 4.84 -4.19
N LEU A 460 -16.78 4.78 -3.44
CA LEU A 460 -15.44 4.66 -3.98
C LEU A 460 -15.19 3.29 -4.64
N CYS A 461 -15.75 2.20 -4.11
CA CYS A 461 -15.71 0.90 -4.76
C CYS A 461 -16.44 0.92 -6.11
N ILE A 462 -17.62 1.52 -6.18
CA ILE A 462 -18.37 1.68 -7.44
C ILE A 462 -17.56 2.52 -8.45
N PHE A 463 -16.98 3.64 -7.98
CA PHE A 463 -16.13 4.46 -8.83
C PHE A 463 -14.92 3.68 -9.35
N LEU A 464 -14.27 2.88 -8.50
CA LEU A 464 -13.10 2.08 -8.86
C LEU A 464 -13.45 1.00 -9.89
N VAL A 465 -14.61 0.36 -9.78
CA VAL A 465 -15.07 -0.64 -10.76
C VAL A 465 -15.28 0.01 -12.13
N ILE A 466 -15.93 1.17 -12.18
CA ILE A 466 -16.29 1.81 -13.45
C ILE A 466 -15.08 2.54 -14.06
N ALA A 467 -14.49 3.48 -13.31
CA ALA A 467 -13.40 4.32 -13.81
C ALA A 467 -12.05 3.60 -13.77
N GLY A 468 -11.78 2.82 -12.71
CA GLY A 468 -10.51 2.13 -12.52
C GLY A 468 -10.31 1.02 -13.54
N TYR A 469 -11.31 0.16 -13.73
CA TYR A 469 -11.21 -0.90 -14.72
C TYR A 469 -11.13 -0.34 -16.16
N GLY A 470 -11.98 0.63 -16.52
CA GLY A 470 -11.93 1.27 -17.82
C GLY A 470 -10.59 1.95 -18.12
N TRP A 471 -10.00 2.62 -17.11
CA TRP A 471 -8.66 3.20 -17.21
C TRP A 471 -7.57 2.11 -17.32
N GLY A 472 -7.70 1.01 -16.58
CA GLY A 472 -6.78 -0.12 -16.61
C GLY A 472 -6.65 -0.74 -18.01
N CYS A 473 -7.76 -0.95 -18.70
CA CYS A 473 -7.79 -1.47 -20.06
C CYS A 473 -7.13 -0.54 -21.12
N LEU A 474 -6.88 0.73 -20.76
CA LEU A 474 -6.19 1.68 -21.65
C LEU A 474 -4.69 1.76 -21.37
N VAL A 475 -4.26 1.38 -20.15
CA VAL A 475 -2.88 1.53 -19.70
C VAL A 475 -2.09 0.23 -19.83
N PHE A 476 -2.72 -0.92 -19.57
CA PHE A 476 -2.15 -2.26 -19.68
C PHE A 476 -2.62 -2.96 -20.95
#